data_cb9855ae6ac9d0080b2bfeef696f2f6d
#
_entry.id   cb9855ae6ac9d0080b2bfeef696f2f6d
#
_cell.length_a   1.000
_cell.length_b   1.000
_cell.length_c   1.000
_cell.angle_alpha   90.00
_cell.angle_beta   90.00
_cell.angle_gamma   90.00
#
_symmetry.space_group_name_H-M   'P 1'
#
loop_
_entity.id
_entity.type
_entity.pdbx_description
1 polymer ?
#
loop_
_entity_poly.entity_id
_entity_poly.type
_entity_poly.pdbx_seq_one_letter_code
_entity_poly.pdbx_strand_id
1 'polypeptide(L)'
;MQFMADLVLTCESCHGKRIKREVLEVKYDGKNINDVLEMTVSEAIAFFSSHIDTDNANRATLKAIVHKLAPLEEVGLGYIQLGQSSSTLSGGENQRVKLAYFISQERQQPTLFIFDEPTTGLHFHDIKRLLHAFDALIERGHTVLIVEHNMDVIKCADHIIDIGPEGGEKGGTIVCKGTPEEVAQCDASFTAQYLRKYL
;
A
#
# COMPACT_ATOMS: atom_id res chain seq x y z
N MET A 1 1.67 34.77 9.99
CA MET A 1 0.68 34.23 9.04
C MET A 1 -0.24 33.32 9.85
N GLN A 2 -1.52 33.69 9.98
CA GLN A 2 -2.51 32.78 10.56
C GLN A 2 -2.86 31.74 9.47
N PHE A 3 -2.47 30.48 9.69
CA PHE A 3 -2.99 29.37 8.88
C PHE A 3 -4.46 29.22 9.24
N MET A 4 -5.35 29.74 8.39
CA MET A 4 -6.76 29.38 8.49
C MET A 4 -6.89 27.94 8.02
N ALA A 5 -7.46 27.09 8.87
CA ALA A 5 -7.81 25.73 8.47
C ALA A 5 -8.77 25.75 7.28
N ASP A 6 -8.57 24.86 6.31
CA ASP A 6 -9.46 24.73 5.18
C ASP A 6 -10.89 24.45 5.66
N LEU A 7 -11.84 25.26 5.22
CA LEU A 7 -13.23 25.11 5.58
C LEU A 7 -13.89 24.14 4.57
N VAL A 8 -14.14 22.92 5.01
CA VAL A 8 -14.82 21.92 4.18
C VAL A 8 -16.33 22.06 4.34
N LEU A 9 -17.01 22.54 3.29
CA LEU A 9 -18.47 22.65 3.26
C LEU A 9 -19.05 21.47 2.46
N THR A 10 -20.06 20.82 3.03
CA THR A 10 -20.83 19.79 2.33
C THR A 10 -21.72 20.46 1.28
N CYS A 11 -21.64 19.98 0.04
CA CYS A 11 -22.49 20.48 -1.06
C CYS A 11 -23.97 20.19 -0.75
N GLU A 12 -24.82 21.23 -0.74
CA GLU A 12 -26.26 21.11 -0.45
C GLU A 12 -27.01 20.28 -1.52
N SER A 13 -26.54 20.28 -2.77
CA SER A 13 -27.18 19.56 -3.87
C SER A 13 -26.91 18.06 -3.87
N CYS A 14 -25.67 17.63 -3.60
CA CYS A 14 -25.29 16.21 -3.64
C CYS A 14 -25.05 15.62 -2.25
N HIS A 15 -25.14 16.42 -1.18
CA HIS A 15 -24.89 16.02 0.20
C HIS A 15 -23.58 15.22 0.39
N GLY A 16 -22.52 15.66 -0.28
CA GLY A 16 -21.20 15.00 -0.23
C GLY A 16 -21.01 13.82 -1.19
N LYS A 17 -22.07 13.33 -1.86
CA LYS A 17 -22.01 12.16 -2.75
C LYS A 17 -21.28 12.40 -4.06
N ARG A 18 -21.05 13.66 -4.45
CA ARG A 18 -20.37 14.07 -5.70
C ARG A 18 -21.04 13.58 -7.00
N ILE A 19 -22.22 12.96 -6.91
CA ILE A 19 -22.95 12.29 -7.99
C ILE A 19 -24.37 12.87 -8.05
N LYS A 20 -24.90 13.07 -9.25
CA LYS A 20 -26.27 13.55 -9.46
C LYS A 20 -27.28 12.49 -9.01
N ARG A 21 -28.44 12.95 -8.54
CA ARG A 21 -29.51 12.08 -7.99
C ARG A 21 -30.00 11.06 -9.03
N GLU A 22 -30.16 11.47 -10.27
CA GLU A 22 -30.65 10.62 -11.37
C GLU A 22 -29.69 9.43 -11.62
N VAL A 23 -28.39 9.62 -11.48
CA VAL A 23 -27.38 8.55 -11.62
C VAL A 23 -27.48 7.56 -10.46
N LEU A 24 -27.86 8.01 -9.26
CA LEU A 24 -28.03 7.13 -8.09
C LEU A 24 -29.27 6.21 -8.16
N GLU A 25 -30.17 6.45 -9.13
CA GLU A 25 -31.32 5.58 -9.39
C GLU A 25 -30.90 4.30 -10.11
N VAL A 26 -29.76 4.32 -10.83
CA VAL A 26 -29.20 3.12 -11.47
C VAL A 26 -28.56 2.24 -10.40
N LYS A 27 -29.00 0.99 -10.35
CA LYS A 27 -28.52 0.01 -9.34
C LYS A 27 -28.08 -1.29 -9.99
N TYR A 28 -27.05 -1.90 -9.41
CA TYR A 28 -26.62 -3.25 -9.66
C TYR A 28 -26.76 -4.04 -8.35
N ASP A 29 -27.57 -5.09 -8.35
CA ASP A 29 -27.95 -5.87 -7.16
C ASP A 29 -28.28 -4.99 -5.93
N GLY A 30 -29.19 -4.01 -6.13
CA GLY A 30 -29.66 -3.10 -5.09
C GLY A 30 -28.68 -1.99 -4.70
N LYS A 31 -27.44 -2.00 -5.15
CA LYS A 31 -26.40 -1.01 -4.87
C LYS A 31 -26.26 0.00 -6.00
N ASN A 32 -26.27 1.28 -5.70
CA ASN A 32 -25.92 2.33 -6.64
C ASN A 32 -24.41 2.65 -6.55
N ILE A 33 -23.92 3.51 -7.45
CA ILE A 33 -22.49 3.83 -7.51
C ILE A 33 -21.96 4.46 -6.20
N ASN A 34 -22.77 5.23 -5.47
CA ASN A 34 -22.37 5.79 -4.18
C ASN A 34 -22.20 4.68 -3.12
N ASP A 35 -23.14 3.72 -3.09
CA ASP A 35 -23.06 2.59 -2.18
C ASP A 35 -21.79 1.76 -2.43
N VAL A 36 -21.40 1.61 -3.70
CA VAL A 36 -20.15 0.94 -4.09
C VAL A 36 -18.91 1.76 -3.69
N LEU A 37 -18.96 3.08 -3.84
CA LEU A 37 -17.85 3.95 -3.43
C LEU A 37 -17.68 4.02 -1.91
N GLU A 38 -18.71 3.74 -1.14
CA GLU A 38 -18.65 3.62 0.33
C GLU A 38 -18.10 2.26 0.80
N MET A 39 -18.06 1.25 -0.07
CA MET A 39 -17.43 -0.03 0.26
C MET A 39 -15.92 0.13 0.41
N THR A 40 -15.36 -0.66 1.31
CA THR A 40 -13.92 -0.93 1.33
C THR A 40 -13.51 -1.74 0.10
N VAL A 41 -12.22 -1.75 -0.21
CA VAL A 41 -11.67 -2.58 -1.31
C VAL A 41 -12.05 -4.05 -1.12
N SER A 42 -11.89 -4.60 0.10
CA SER A 42 -12.23 -6.00 0.39
C SER A 42 -13.72 -6.29 0.24
N GLU A 43 -14.60 -5.39 0.70
CA GLU A 43 -16.06 -5.52 0.53
C GLU A 43 -16.46 -5.47 -0.94
N ALA A 44 -15.86 -4.57 -1.73
CA ALA A 44 -16.13 -4.47 -3.16
C ALA A 44 -15.67 -5.71 -3.92
N ILE A 45 -14.48 -6.25 -3.61
CA ILE A 45 -13.99 -7.52 -4.16
C ILE A 45 -14.97 -8.64 -3.85
N ALA A 46 -15.42 -8.78 -2.61
CA ALA A 46 -16.38 -9.80 -2.20
C ALA A 46 -17.73 -9.64 -2.93
N PHE A 47 -18.24 -8.41 -3.00
CA PHE A 47 -19.50 -8.09 -3.69
C PHE A 47 -19.44 -8.46 -5.16
N PHE A 48 -18.44 -7.99 -5.91
CA PHE A 48 -18.35 -8.29 -7.34
C PHE A 48 -18.00 -9.76 -7.62
N SER A 49 -17.19 -10.40 -6.79
CA SER A 49 -16.84 -11.82 -6.93
C SER A 49 -18.04 -12.73 -6.78
N SER A 50 -18.97 -12.43 -5.86
CA SER A 50 -20.18 -13.25 -5.65
C SER A 50 -21.11 -13.29 -6.86
N HIS A 51 -21.00 -12.33 -7.80
CA HIS A 51 -21.84 -12.24 -8.99
C HIS A 51 -21.18 -12.81 -10.26
N ILE A 52 -19.89 -13.17 -10.22
CA ILE A 52 -19.16 -13.65 -11.42
C ILE A 52 -19.80 -14.90 -12.05
N ASP A 53 -20.29 -15.82 -11.23
CA ASP A 53 -20.85 -17.08 -11.71
C ASP A 53 -22.37 -17.02 -11.94
N THR A 54 -23.04 -16.01 -11.41
CA THR A 54 -24.50 -15.85 -11.53
C THR A 54 -24.91 -14.88 -12.64
N ASP A 55 -24.08 -13.88 -12.96
CA ASP A 55 -24.33 -12.88 -14.00
C ASP A 55 -23.43 -13.11 -15.23
N ASN A 56 -23.87 -13.99 -16.10
CA ASN A 56 -23.14 -14.34 -17.34
C ASN A 56 -22.98 -13.12 -18.28
N ALA A 57 -23.94 -12.19 -18.32
CA ALA A 57 -23.91 -11.02 -19.20
C ALA A 57 -22.79 -10.05 -18.82
N ASN A 58 -22.54 -9.87 -17.54
CA ASN A 58 -21.53 -8.94 -17.01
C ASN A 58 -20.24 -9.64 -16.52
N ARG A 59 -20.13 -10.95 -16.70
CA ARG A 59 -19.03 -11.77 -16.16
C ARG A 59 -17.62 -11.21 -16.46
N ALA A 60 -17.40 -10.78 -17.69
CA ALA A 60 -16.11 -10.23 -18.10
C ALA A 60 -15.80 -8.90 -17.38
N THR A 61 -16.81 -8.04 -17.25
CA THR A 61 -16.69 -6.75 -16.53
C THR A 61 -16.45 -6.97 -15.04
N LEU A 62 -17.19 -7.90 -14.42
CA LEU A 62 -17.03 -8.24 -13.00
C LEU A 62 -15.61 -8.75 -12.70
N LYS A 63 -15.10 -9.68 -13.54
CA LYS A 63 -13.72 -10.16 -13.44
C LYS A 63 -12.70 -9.04 -13.59
N ALA A 64 -12.92 -8.12 -14.54
CA ALA A 64 -12.02 -6.98 -14.75
C ALA A 64 -12.01 -6.03 -13.56
N ILE A 65 -13.16 -5.80 -12.90
CA ILE A 65 -13.24 -5.00 -11.67
C ILE A 65 -12.44 -5.66 -10.54
N VAL A 66 -12.70 -6.94 -10.26
CA VAL A 66 -12.00 -7.69 -9.22
C VAL A 66 -10.51 -7.71 -9.48
N HIS A 67 -10.07 -7.98 -10.72
CA HIS A 67 -8.66 -7.97 -11.12
C HIS A 67 -7.97 -6.63 -10.87
N LYS A 68 -8.66 -5.50 -11.07
CA LYS A 68 -8.12 -4.16 -10.80
C LYS A 68 -8.07 -3.82 -9.31
N LEU A 69 -8.94 -4.40 -8.50
CA LEU A 69 -8.99 -4.15 -7.05
C LEU A 69 -8.04 -5.06 -6.27
N ALA A 70 -7.79 -6.29 -6.75
CA ALA A 70 -6.96 -7.27 -6.06
C ALA A 70 -5.57 -6.75 -5.65
N PRO A 71 -4.81 -6.03 -6.49
CA PRO A 71 -3.52 -5.49 -6.09
C PRO A 71 -3.57 -4.53 -4.89
N LEU A 72 -4.69 -3.81 -4.70
CA LEU A 72 -4.87 -2.96 -3.51
C LEU A 72 -4.99 -3.80 -2.23
N GLU A 73 -5.68 -4.92 -2.30
CA GLU A 73 -5.79 -5.86 -1.18
C GLU A 73 -4.44 -6.55 -0.89
N GLU A 74 -3.70 -6.92 -1.95
CA GLU A 74 -2.38 -7.54 -1.84
C GLU A 74 -1.36 -6.67 -1.10
N VAL A 75 -1.43 -5.33 -1.26
CA VAL A 75 -0.57 -4.38 -0.55
C VAL A 75 -1.11 -3.96 0.82
N GLY A 76 -2.14 -4.63 1.35
CA GLY A 76 -2.71 -4.34 2.66
C GLY A 76 -3.63 -3.11 2.71
N LEU A 77 -4.22 -2.71 1.59
CA LEU A 77 -5.16 -1.58 1.49
C LEU A 77 -6.63 -2.03 1.41
N GLY A 78 -6.93 -3.26 1.82
CA GLY A 78 -8.29 -3.82 1.78
C GLY A 78 -9.33 -3.02 2.57
N TYR A 79 -8.91 -2.29 3.60
CA TYR A 79 -9.76 -1.48 4.47
C TYR A 79 -10.13 -0.09 3.92
N ILE A 80 -9.44 0.39 2.88
CA ILE A 80 -9.68 1.72 2.31
C ILE A 80 -10.98 1.71 1.51
N GLN A 81 -11.80 2.77 1.68
CA GLN A 81 -13.01 2.95 0.88
C GLN A 81 -12.66 3.36 -0.56
N LEU A 82 -13.38 2.80 -1.55
CA LEU A 82 -13.16 3.12 -2.97
C LEU A 82 -13.37 4.61 -3.27
N GLY A 83 -14.28 5.28 -2.57
CA GLY A 83 -14.56 6.70 -2.71
C GLY A 83 -13.70 7.62 -1.86
N GLN A 84 -12.72 7.09 -1.12
CA GLN A 84 -11.87 7.89 -0.24
C GLN A 84 -11.02 8.89 -1.02
N SER A 85 -10.92 10.12 -0.52
CA SER A 85 -10.05 11.14 -1.14
C SER A 85 -8.57 10.78 -0.92
N SER A 86 -7.76 10.91 -1.95
CA SER A 86 -6.30 10.73 -1.84
C SER A 86 -5.65 11.70 -0.83
N SER A 87 -6.26 12.86 -0.58
CA SER A 87 -5.78 13.82 0.42
C SER A 87 -5.93 13.34 1.87
N THR A 88 -6.75 12.32 2.12
CA THR A 88 -6.95 11.72 3.45
C THR A 88 -6.08 10.49 3.69
N LEU A 89 -5.35 10.04 2.68
CA LEU A 89 -4.42 8.92 2.79
C LEU A 89 -3.12 9.37 3.46
N SER A 90 -2.60 8.54 4.35
CA SER A 90 -1.27 8.71 4.92
C SER A 90 -0.17 8.57 3.84
N GLY A 91 1.06 9.01 4.15
CA GLY A 91 2.19 8.85 3.25
C GLY A 91 2.42 7.38 2.84
N GLY A 92 2.39 6.46 3.80
CA GLY A 92 2.55 5.03 3.55
C GLY A 92 1.40 4.42 2.73
N GLU A 93 0.15 4.83 2.96
CA GLU A 93 -0.99 4.41 2.13
C GLU A 93 -0.85 4.87 0.68
N ASN A 94 -0.44 6.12 0.46
CA ASN A 94 -0.19 6.65 -0.87
C ASN A 94 0.94 5.89 -1.60
N GLN A 95 2.00 5.50 -0.90
CA GLN A 95 3.06 4.67 -1.48
C GLN A 95 2.52 3.28 -1.88
N ARG A 96 1.71 2.65 -1.03
CA ARG A 96 1.11 1.33 -1.32
C ARG A 96 0.10 1.39 -2.47
N VAL A 97 -0.67 2.47 -2.62
CA VAL A 97 -1.52 2.66 -3.82
C VAL A 97 -0.68 2.68 -5.10
N LYS A 98 0.46 3.40 -5.08
CA LYS A 98 1.41 3.38 -6.22
C LYS A 98 1.99 1.99 -6.45
N LEU A 99 2.36 1.27 -5.39
CA LEU A 99 2.86 -0.11 -5.46
C LEU A 99 1.82 -1.02 -6.11
N ALA A 100 0.55 -0.98 -5.67
CA ALA A 100 -0.55 -1.74 -6.26
C ALA A 100 -0.70 -1.47 -7.77
N TYR A 101 -0.59 -0.19 -8.18
CA TYR A 101 -0.60 0.17 -9.58
C TYR A 101 0.54 -0.50 -10.36
N PHE A 102 1.77 -0.48 -9.84
CA PHE A 102 2.91 -1.10 -10.52
C PHE A 102 2.79 -2.62 -10.58
N ILE A 103 2.28 -3.26 -9.53
CA ILE A 103 2.03 -4.71 -9.52
C ILE A 103 0.99 -5.08 -10.59
N SER A 104 -0.04 -4.25 -10.81
CA SER A 104 -1.08 -4.50 -11.81
C SER A 104 -0.61 -4.40 -13.26
N GLN A 105 0.59 -3.87 -13.53
CA GLN A 105 1.13 -3.73 -14.89
C GLN A 105 1.82 -5.02 -15.35
N GLU A 106 1.43 -5.57 -16.50
CA GLU A 106 1.98 -6.84 -17.03
C GLU A 106 3.35 -6.70 -17.68
N ARG A 107 3.71 -5.51 -18.18
CA ARG A 107 4.96 -5.29 -18.92
C ARG A 107 5.65 -4.03 -18.40
N GLN A 108 6.79 -4.21 -17.74
CA GLN A 108 7.58 -3.10 -17.25
C GLN A 108 9.07 -3.31 -17.56
N GLN A 109 9.76 -2.21 -17.86
CA GLN A 109 11.22 -2.21 -17.90
C GLN A 109 11.79 -2.33 -16.48
N PRO A 110 12.98 -2.91 -16.29
CA PRO A 110 13.65 -2.93 -14.99
C PRO A 110 13.66 -1.53 -14.36
N THR A 111 13.14 -1.42 -13.16
CA THR A 111 12.91 -0.14 -12.47
C THR A 111 13.45 -0.23 -11.05
N LEU A 112 14.03 0.86 -10.54
CA LEU A 112 14.36 1.02 -9.13
C LEU A 112 13.17 1.64 -8.40
N PHE A 113 12.59 0.91 -7.46
CA PHE A 113 11.56 1.39 -6.55
C PHE A 113 12.20 1.81 -5.23
N ILE A 114 11.86 3.00 -4.76
CA ILE A 114 12.33 3.51 -3.47
C ILE A 114 11.12 3.76 -2.59
N PHE A 115 11.09 3.10 -1.43
CA PHE A 115 10.03 3.25 -0.43
C PHE A 115 10.61 3.84 0.86
N ASP A 116 9.92 4.80 1.43
CA ASP A 116 10.28 5.46 2.68
C ASP A 116 9.23 5.11 3.74
N GLU A 117 9.61 4.35 4.75
CA GLU A 117 8.78 3.84 5.84
C GLU A 117 7.41 3.27 5.37
N PRO A 118 7.38 2.32 4.42
CA PRO A 118 6.14 1.81 3.85
C PRO A 118 5.28 1.03 4.84
N THR A 119 5.85 0.61 5.98
CA THR A 119 5.11 -0.12 7.04
C THR A 119 4.39 0.80 8.02
N THR A 120 4.55 2.12 7.91
CA THR A 120 3.90 3.07 8.81
C THR A 120 2.38 2.89 8.82
N GLY A 121 1.81 2.66 10.00
CA GLY A 121 0.38 2.43 10.21
C GLY A 121 -0.12 1.04 9.82
N LEU A 122 0.75 0.10 9.44
CA LEU A 122 0.37 -1.28 9.15
C LEU A 122 0.27 -2.14 10.41
N HIS A 123 -0.72 -3.02 10.40
CA HIS A 123 -0.78 -4.12 11.34
C HIS A 123 0.17 -5.25 10.91
N PHE A 124 0.65 -6.07 11.85
CA PHE A 124 1.61 -7.16 11.60
C PHE A 124 1.23 -8.07 10.40
N HIS A 125 -0.04 -8.40 10.25
CA HIS A 125 -0.54 -9.20 9.12
C HIS A 125 -0.35 -8.53 7.75
N ASP A 126 -0.43 -7.20 7.71
CA ASP A 126 -0.33 -6.45 6.46
C ASP A 126 1.13 -6.25 6.05
N ILE A 127 2.07 -6.27 7.01
CA ILE A 127 3.52 -6.26 6.71
C ILE A 127 3.89 -7.47 5.87
N LYS A 128 3.37 -8.66 6.19
CA LYS A 128 3.63 -9.87 5.41
C LYS A 128 3.12 -9.75 3.97
N ARG A 129 1.93 -9.19 3.78
CA ARG A 129 1.38 -8.93 2.44
C ARG A 129 2.24 -7.94 1.65
N LEU A 130 2.71 -6.89 2.33
CA LEU A 130 3.60 -5.91 1.71
C LEU A 130 4.94 -6.54 1.29
N LEU A 131 5.53 -7.42 2.10
CA LEU A 131 6.74 -8.16 1.73
C LEU A 131 6.52 -9.02 0.48
N HIS A 132 5.42 -9.77 0.40
CA HIS A 132 5.08 -10.52 -0.82
C HIS A 132 4.91 -9.63 -2.05
N ALA A 133 4.38 -8.41 -1.87
CA ALA A 133 4.28 -7.45 -2.97
C ALA A 133 5.66 -6.97 -3.45
N PHE A 134 6.63 -6.80 -2.55
CA PHE A 134 8.02 -6.50 -2.91
C PHE A 134 8.68 -7.68 -3.62
N ASP A 135 8.51 -8.90 -3.12
CA ASP A 135 9.00 -10.12 -3.77
C ASP A 135 8.50 -10.21 -5.22
N ALA A 136 7.19 -9.94 -5.44
CA ALA A 136 6.60 -9.95 -6.77
C ALA A 136 7.23 -8.90 -7.73
N LEU A 137 7.68 -7.75 -7.23
CA LEU A 137 8.45 -6.78 -8.03
C LEU A 137 9.86 -7.30 -8.35
N ILE A 138 10.55 -7.89 -7.36
CA ILE A 138 11.91 -8.43 -7.52
C ILE A 138 11.90 -9.58 -8.53
N GLU A 139 10.94 -10.50 -8.44
CA GLU A 139 10.76 -11.61 -9.38
C GLU A 139 10.53 -11.15 -10.83
N ARG A 140 9.95 -9.96 -11.03
CA ARG A 140 9.80 -9.32 -12.34
C ARG A 140 11.06 -8.60 -12.85
N GLY A 141 12.17 -8.67 -12.08
CA GLY A 141 13.46 -8.07 -12.44
C GLY A 141 13.60 -6.60 -12.05
N HIS A 142 12.80 -6.13 -11.11
CA HIS A 142 12.94 -4.79 -10.54
C HIS A 142 13.88 -4.80 -9.33
N THR A 143 14.36 -3.62 -8.95
CA THR A 143 15.14 -3.41 -7.71
C THR A 143 14.28 -2.66 -6.71
N VAL A 144 14.24 -3.12 -5.46
CA VAL A 144 13.49 -2.50 -4.37
C VAL A 144 14.46 -2.00 -3.30
N LEU A 145 14.45 -0.70 -3.02
CA LEU A 145 15.18 -0.07 -1.95
C LEU A 145 14.17 0.44 -0.92
N ILE A 146 14.36 0.06 0.34
CA ILE A 146 13.42 0.40 1.42
C ILE A 146 14.19 1.11 2.53
N VAL A 147 13.74 2.29 2.92
CA VAL A 147 14.17 2.96 4.15
C VAL A 147 13.21 2.53 5.24
N GLU A 148 13.70 1.78 6.24
CA GLU A 148 12.87 1.16 7.27
C GLU A 148 13.61 1.00 8.60
N HIS A 149 12.80 0.93 9.65
CA HIS A 149 13.25 0.62 11.01
C HIS A 149 12.49 -0.58 11.61
N ASN A 150 11.54 -1.15 10.86
CA ASN A 150 10.79 -2.34 11.27
C ASN A 150 11.64 -3.60 11.08
N MET A 151 11.95 -4.31 12.18
CA MET A 151 12.81 -5.49 12.15
C MET A 151 12.23 -6.66 11.35
N ASP A 152 10.91 -6.78 11.24
CA ASP A 152 10.28 -7.82 10.43
C ASP A 152 10.50 -7.62 8.93
N VAL A 153 10.74 -6.39 8.49
CA VAL A 153 11.14 -6.06 7.12
C VAL A 153 12.65 -6.19 6.96
N ILE A 154 13.43 -5.61 7.89
CA ILE A 154 14.89 -5.57 7.81
C ILE A 154 15.48 -6.98 7.74
N LYS A 155 14.97 -7.92 8.54
CA LYS A 155 15.46 -9.32 8.53
C LYS A 155 15.19 -10.07 7.22
N CYS A 156 14.24 -9.58 6.38
CA CYS A 156 13.89 -10.18 5.09
C CYS A 156 14.66 -9.56 3.91
N ALA A 157 15.52 -8.56 4.15
CA ALA A 157 16.27 -7.92 3.10
C ALA A 157 17.42 -8.81 2.58
N ASP A 158 17.70 -8.79 1.27
CA ASP A 158 18.88 -9.43 0.70
C ASP A 158 20.17 -8.71 1.08
N HIS A 159 20.09 -7.38 1.27
CA HIS A 159 21.22 -6.54 1.62
C HIS A 159 20.78 -5.35 2.45
N ILE A 160 21.48 -5.10 3.56
CA ILE A 160 21.24 -3.98 4.46
C ILE A 160 22.40 -2.99 4.34
N ILE A 161 22.08 -1.70 4.37
CA ILE A 161 23.04 -0.59 4.54
C ILE A 161 22.60 0.17 5.78
N ASP A 162 23.37 0.01 6.86
CA ASP A 162 23.10 0.69 8.13
C ASP A 162 23.83 2.02 8.18
N ILE A 163 23.07 3.10 8.38
CA ILE A 163 23.56 4.47 8.39
C ILE A 163 23.44 5.04 9.81
N GLY A 164 24.54 5.55 10.34
CA GLY A 164 24.58 6.08 11.70
C GLY A 164 25.93 6.70 12.05
N PRO A 165 26.36 6.54 13.32
CA PRO A 165 25.65 5.97 14.48
C PRO A 165 24.56 6.87 15.03
N GLU A 166 24.68 8.20 14.84
CA GLU A 166 23.75 9.22 15.31
C GLU A 166 23.07 9.95 14.13
N GLY A 167 22.20 10.92 14.41
CA GLY A 167 21.60 11.80 13.41
C GLY A 167 22.36 13.13 13.27
N GLY A 168 22.00 13.91 12.23
CA GLY A 168 22.56 15.23 12.00
C GLY A 168 24.05 15.22 11.66
N GLU A 169 24.82 16.20 12.18
CA GLU A 169 26.25 16.36 11.88
C GLU A 169 27.15 15.20 12.31
N LYS A 170 26.69 14.39 13.27
CA LYS A 170 27.42 13.22 13.80
C LYS A 170 26.97 11.89 13.18
N GLY A 171 26.05 11.93 12.25
CA GLY A 171 25.50 10.77 11.56
C GLY A 171 25.80 10.76 10.06
N GLY A 172 25.04 9.96 9.32
CA GLY A 172 25.11 9.92 7.85
C GLY A 172 26.32 9.17 7.29
N THR A 173 27.01 8.38 8.11
CA THR A 173 28.08 7.48 7.67
C THR A 173 27.57 6.04 7.64
N ILE A 174 28.14 5.22 6.75
CA ILE A 174 27.84 3.78 6.72
C ILE A 174 28.54 3.13 7.92
N VAL A 175 27.75 2.58 8.84
CA VAL A 175 28.25 1.86 10.02
C VAL A 175 28.63 0.42 9.61
N CYS A 176 27.75 -0.25 8.89
CA CYS A 176 27.99 -1.57 8.30
C CYS A 176 27.04 -1.82 7.12
N LYS A 177 27.36 -2.84 6.32
CA LYS A 177 26.53 -3.29 5.19
C LYS A 177 26.76 -4.78 4.97
N GLY A 178 25.78 -5.47 4.44
CA GLY A 178 25.83 -6.90 4.13
C GLY A 178 24.48 -7.56 4.23
N THR A 179 24.46 -8.89 4.25
CA THR A 179 23.24 -9.64 4.55
C THR A 179 22.77 -9.40 5.99
N PRO A 180 21.53 -9.70 6.35
CA PRO A 180 21.07 -9.62 7.73
C PRO A 180 22.00 -10.30 8.73
N GLU A 181 22.51 -11.49 8.40
CA GLU A 181 23.41 -12.27 9.24
C GLU A 181 24.78 -11.59 9.42
N GLU A 182 25.31 -10.99 8.35
CA GLU A 182 26.57 -10.23 8.41
C GLU A 182 26.43 -8.96 9.24
N VAL A 183 25.34 -8.20 9.01
CA VAL A 183 25.04 -6.97 9.77
C VAL A 183 24.81 -7.30 11.25
N ALA A 184 24.15 -8.41 11.58
CA ALA A 184 23.94 -8.84 12.97
C ALA A 184 25.25 -9.05 13.75
N GLN A 185 26.39 -9.29 13.09
CA GLN A 185 27.70 -9.44 13.72
C GLN A 185 28.40 -8.10 13.98
N CYS A 186 27.88 -7.00 13.51
CA CYS A 186 28.47 -5.68 13.66
C CYS A 186 28.20 -5.08 15.06
N ASP A 187 29.19 -5.04 15.93
CA ASP A 187 29.02 -4.52 17.29
C ASP A 187 28.82 -3.00 17.35
N ALA A 188 29.25 -2.26 16.32
CA ALA A 188 29.07 -0.82 16.21
C ALA A 188 27.65 -0.40 15.80
N SER A 189 26.82 -1.34 15.33
CA SER A 189 25.48 -1.08 14.81
C SER A 189 24.42 -1.21 15.90
N PHE A 190 23.61 -0.19 16.08
CA PHE A 190 22.40 -0.29 16.91
C PHE A 190 21.37 -1.22 16.26
N THR A 191 21.22 -1.15 14.95
CA THR A 191 20.33 -2.05 14.19
C THR A 191 20.71 -3.51 14.43
N ALA A 192 21.99 -3.86 14.41
CA ALA A 192 22.49 -5.21 14.68
C ALA A 192 22.07 -5.75 16.05
N GLN A 193 22.07 -4.91 17.09
CA GLN A 193 21.70 -5.33 18.46
C GLN A 193 20.24 -5.80 18.53
N TYR A 194 19.37 -5.19 17.75
CA TYR A 194 17.95 -5.61 17.66
C TYR A 194 17.80 -6.78 16.69
N LEU A 195 18.45 -6.75 15.53
CA LEU A 195 18.35 -7.76 14.49
C LEU A 195 18.73 -9.18 14.99
N ARG A 196 19.74 -9.29 15.86
CA ARG A 196 20.14 -10.55 16.53
C ARG A 196 19.00 -11.27 17.25
N LYS A 197 17.93 -10.59 17.60
CA LYS A 197 16.77 -11.18 18.30
C LYS A 197 15.72 -11.73 17.34
N TYR A 198 15.85 -11.40 16.06
CA TYR A 198 14.88 -11.71 15.02
C TYR A 198 15.41 -12.75 14.00
N LEU A 199 16.71 -13.01 14.02
CA LEU A 199 17.38 -14.08 13.29
C LEU A 199 17.50 -15.34 14.16
#